data_0e84b2cd6025f86629f2ae9c2e8c826b
#
_entry.id   0e84b2cd6025f86629f2ae9c2e8c826b
#
_cell.length_a   1.000
_cell.length_b   1.000
_cell.length_c   1.000
_cell.angle_alpha   90.00
_cell.angle_beta   90.00
_cell.angle_gamma   90.00
#
_symmetry.space_group_name_H-M   'P 1'
#
loop_
_entity.id
_entity.type
_entity.pdbx_description
1 polymer ?
#
loop_
_entity_poly.entity_id
_entity_poly.type
_entity_poly.pdbx_seq_one_letter_code
_entity_poly.pdbx_strand_id
1 'polypeptide(L)'
;MKTLRVALVLGVLSIFPTLAVPQAASSTQNQASVAARLQRLEDMEEIRTLLLDYGRHLDSRDLAAYSKLFAKDGEWVGGFGSARSPAGILAFMEKNLGTGPNRNNSFHILSNFVIDVKGDTATAWSRWTFVVPAADGKPVISQSGRYDDTFVREDGRWKFKRRTASNDIPTPRQ
;
A
#
# COMPACT_ATOMS: atom_id res chain seq x y z
N MET A 1 85.52 52.00 13.61
CA MET A 1 84.07 52.32 13.43
C MET A 1 83.50 51.26 12.54
N LYS A 2 82.74 50.30 13.12
CA LYS A 2 82.10 49.19 12.39
C LYS A 2 80.61 49.47 12.28
N THR A 3 80.13 49.69 11.08
CA THR A 3 78.67 49.87 10.78
C THR A 3 77.98 48.60 10.69
N LEU A 4 76.95 48.36 11.57
CA LEU A 4 76.07 47.21 11.62
C LEU A 4 74.90 47.40 10.60
N ARG A 5 74.81 46.53 9.61
CA ARG A 5 73.66 46.52 8.66
C ARG A 5 72.60 45.56 9.22
N VAL A 6 71.43 46.10 9.55
CA VAL A 6 70.23 45.33 9.90
C VAL A 6 69.49 44.98 8.63
N ALA A 7 69.34 43.70 8.33
CA ALA A 7 68.52 43.23 7.21
C ALA A 7 67.09 43.02 7.70
N LEU A 8 66.16 43.77 7.10
CA LEU A 8 64.73 43.66 7.36
C LEU A 8 64.15 42.51 6.47
N VAL A 9 63.76 41.43 7.07
CA VAL A 9 63.09 40.34 6.36
C VAL A 9 61.57 40.62 6.36
N LEU A 10 61.01 40.99 5.20
CA LEU A 10 59.55 41.08 4.99
C LEU A 10 58.97 39.65 4.79
N GLY A 11 58.27 39.16 5.78
CA GLY A 11 57.50 37.95 5.66
C GLY A 11 56.21 38.20 4.85
N VAL A 12 56.09 37.60 3.66
CA VAL A 12 54.88 37.65 2.86
C VAL A 12 53.91 36.60 3.44
N LEU A 13 52.87 37.05 4.12
CA LEU A 13 51.76 36.20 4.63
C LEU A 13 50.84 35.89 3.46
N SER A 14 50.97 34.71 2.88
CA SER A 14 50.05 34.20 1.83
C SER A 14 48.73 33.76 2.46
N ILE A 15 47.70 34.59 2.30
CA ILE A 15 46.31 34.28 2.68
C ILE A 15 45.74 33.39 1.55
N PHE A 16 45.65 32.07 1.76
CA PHE A 16 44.88 31.18 0.90
C PHE A 16 43.38 31.31 1.24
N PRO A 17 42.51 31.65 0.29
CA PRO A 17 41.08 31.61 0.54
C PRO A 17 40.67 30.15 0.72
N THR A 18 40.23 29.76 1.91
CA THR A 18 39.55 28.48 2.16
C THR A 18 38.20 28.54 1.46
N LEU A 19 38.10 27.88 0.32
CA LEU A 19 36.82 27.60 -0.31
C LEU A 19 36.03 26.67 0.62
N ALA A 20 35.07 27.22 1.36
CA ALA A 20 34.11 26.47 2.16
C ALA A 20 33.22 25.65 1.18
N VAL A 21 33.48 24.36 1.07
CA VAL A 21 32.66 23.44 0.28
C VAL A 21 31.30 23.36 0.97
N PRO A 22 30.15 23.52 0.26
CA PRO A 22 28.81 23.44 0.85
C PRO A 22 28.40 21.96 1.10
N GLN A 23 29.05 21.31 2.07
CA GLN A 23 28.84 19.91 2.41
C GLN A 23 27.49 19.68 3.16
N ALA A 24 26.99 20.72 3.84
CA ALA A 24 25.74 20.63 4.61
C ALA A 24 24.49 20.58 3.73
N ALA A 25 24.44 21.26 2.59
CA ALA A 25 23.28 21.23 1.67
C ALA A 25 23.11 19.89 0.99
N SER A 26 24.20 19.23 0.61
CA SER A 26 24.19 17.92 -0.02
C SER A 26 23.70 16.79 0.94
N SER A 27 24.07 16.84 2.21
CA SER A 27 23.64 15.87 3.22
C SER A 27 22.14 15.99 3.53
N THR A 28 21.62 17.22 3.66
CA THR A 28 20.21 17.48 3.92
C THR A 28 19.32 17.03 2.76
N GLN A 29 19.71 17.28 1.52
CA GLN A 29 18.99 16.85 0.32
C GLN A 29 18.98 15.32 0.20
N ASN A 30 20.08 14.65 0.53
CA ASN A 30 20.15 13.19 0.54
C ASN A 30 19.25 12.60 1.64
N GLN A 31 19.24 13.16 2.84
CA GLN A 31 18.37 12.73 3.93
C GLN A 31 16.89 12.89 3.58
N ALA A 32 16.48 14.02 2.98
CA ALA A 32 15.10 14.23 2.52
C ALA A 32 14.67 13.18 1.46
N SER A 33 15.58 12.85 0.53
CA SER A 33 15.31 11.84 -0.50
C SER A 33 15.19 10.44 0.09
N VAL A 34 15.97 10.08 1.09
CA VAL A 34 15.88 8.81 1.82
C VAL A 34 14.58 8.72 2.62
N ALA A 35 14.21 9.80 3.33
CA ALA A 35 12.95 9.84 4.08
C ALA A 35 11.73 9.67 3.16
N ALA A 36 11.70 10.32 2.00
CA ALA A 36 10.63 10.19 1.02
C ALA A 36 10.53 8.75 0.46
N ARG A 37 11.68 8.10 0.22
CA ARG A 37 11.70 6.70 -0.22
C ARG A 37 11.22 5.74 0.86
N LEU A 38 11.62 5.97 2.11
CA LEU A 38 11.17 5.18 3.25
C LEU A 38 9.66 5.31 3.43
N GLN A 39 9.12 6.54 3.43
CA GLN A 39 7.68 6.78 3.52
C GLN A 39 6.91 6.04 2.42
N ARG A 40 7.39 6.07 1.17
CA ARG A 40 6.77 5.33 0.07
C ARG A 40 6.76 3.82 0.32
N LEU A 41 7.84 3.25 0.88
CA LEU A 41 7.90 1.82 1.21
C LEU A 41 6.93 1.46 2.35
N GLU A 42 6.84 2.31 3.37
CA GLU A 42 5.88 2.15 4.47
C GLU A 42 4.44 2.21 3.95
N ASP A 43 4.13 3.15 3.07
CA ASP A 43 2.82 3.26 2.42
C ASP A 43 2.46 2.02 1.59
N MET A 44 3.41 1.51 0.82
CA MET A 44 3.22 0.29 0.03
C MET A 44 2.96 -0.92 0.93
N GLU A 45 3.64 -1.03 2.08
CA GLU A 45 3.46 -2.13 3.03
C GLU A 45 2.13 -2.01 3.78
N GLU A 46 1.71 -0.79 4.15
CA GLU A 46 0.39 -0.56 4.73
C GLU A 46 -0.74 -0.95 3.75
N ILE A 47 -0.61 -0.57 2.47
CA ILE A 47 -1.57 -0.97 1.44
C ILE A 47 -1.55 -2.49 1.23
N ARG A 48 -0.39 -3.15 1.25
CA ARG A 48 -0.29 -4.61 1.16
C ARG A 48 -1.00 -5.29 2.33
N THR A 49 -0.80 -4.78 3.54
CA THR A 49 -1.50 -5.27 4.74
C THR A 49 -3.01 -5.09 4.60
N LEU A 50 -3.47 -3.94 4.10
CA LEU A 50 -4.89 -3.68 3.84
C LEU A 50 -5.49 -4.67 2.82
N LEU A 51 -4.74 -5.03 1.77
CA LEU A 51 -5.13 -6.04 0.79
C LEU A 51 -5.26 -7.43 1.43
N LEU A 52 -4.32 -7.82 2.30
CA LEU A 52 -4.35 -9.10 3.01
C LEU A 52 -5.48 -9.15 4.06
N ASP A 53 -5.71 -8.06 4.78
CA ASP A 53 -6.80 -7.92 5.75
C ASP A 53 -8.17 -8.04 5.07
N TYR A 54 -8.30 -7.51 3.85
CA TYR A 54 -9.51 -7.70 3.04
C TYR A 54 -9.84 -9.19 2.85
N GLY A 55 -8.88 -10.00 2.40
CA GLY A 55 -9.08 -11.45 2.24
C GLY A 55 -9.37 -12.14 3.58
N ARG A 56 -8.59 -11.83 4.61
CA ARG A 56 -8.73 -12.41 5.94
C ARG A 56 -10.11 -12.15 6.56
N HIS A 57 -10.60 -10.91 6.52
CA HIS A 57 -11.92 -10.57 7.07
C HIS A 57 -13.07 -11.13 6.23
N LEU A 58 -12.90 -11.17 4.91
CA LEU A 58 -13.90 -11.78 4.01
C LEU A 58 -14.05 -13.28 4.29
N ASP A 59 -12.93 -13.99 4.38
CA ASP A 59 -12.91 -15.44 4.60
C ASP A 59 -13.36 -15.82 6.00
N SER A 60 -13.00 -15.04 7.03
CA SER A 60 -13.47 -15.27 8.41
C SER A 60 -14.91 -14.83 8.65
N ARG A 61 -15.56 -14.13 7.69
CA ARG A 61 -16.89 -13.52 7.84
C ARG A 61 -16.93 -12.41 8.90
N ASP A 62 -15.80 -11.80 9.22
CA ASP A 62 -15.78 -10.56 10.00
C ASP A 62 -16.13 -9.36 9.09
N LEU A 63 -17.42 -9.34 8.67
CA LEU A 63 -17.89 -8.35 7.72
C LEU A 63 -17.90 -6.92 8.29
N ALA A 64 -17.97 -6.80 9.61
CA ALA A 64 -17.85 -5.51 10.29
C ALA A 64 -16.41 -4.93 10.19
N ALA A 65 -15.38 -5.76 10.39
CA ALA A 65 -13.99 -5.33 10.18
C ALA A 65 -13.70 -5.13 8.68
N TYR A 66 -14.19 -6.02 7.81
CA TYR A 66 -14.08 -5.90 6.36
C TYR A 66 -14.60 -4.55 5.84
N SER A 67 -15.80 -4.13 6.27
CA SER A 67 -16.40 -2.88 5.80
C SER A 67 -15.60 -1.64 6.21
N LYS A 68 -14.91 -1.66 7.36
CA LYS A 68 -14.06 -0.58 7.87
C LYS A 68 -12.76 -0.38 7.08
N LEU A 69 -12.40 -1.30 6.20
CA LEU A 69 -11.26 -1.16 5.29
C LEU A 69 -11.55 -0.12 4.19
N PHE A 70 -12.80 0.25 3.97
CA PHE A 70 -13.21 1.22 2.96
C PHE A 70 -13.29 2.64 3.55
N ALA A 71 -12.99 3.63 2.72
CA ALA A 71 -13.17 5.05 3.05
C ALA A 71 -14.64 5.39 3.29
N LYS A 72 -14.93 6.54 3.90
CA LYS A 72 -16.31 7.00 4.19
C LYS A 72 -17.23 6.99 2.97
N ASP A 73 -16.66 7.31 1.80
CA ASP A 73 -17.32 7.26 0.49
C ASP A 73 -16.77 6.16 -0.42
N GLY A 74 -16.16 5.14 0.18
CA GLY A 74 -15.58 4.00 -0.51
C GLY A 74 -16.63 3.18 -1.24
N GLU A 75 -16.21 2.48 -2.31
CA GLU A 75 -17.09 1.68 -3.17
C GLU A 75 -16.51 0.28 -3.38
N TRP A 76 -17.39 -0.71 -3.28
CA TRP A 76 -17.13 -2.08 -3.73
C TRP A 76 -17.99 -2.38 -4.97
N VAL A 77 -17.38 -2.99 -5.99
CA VAL A 77 -18.04 -3.42 -7.24
C VAL A 77 -17.61 -4.84 -7.57
N GLY A 78 -18.53 -5.72 -7.91
CA GLY A 78 -18.23 -7.09 -8.30
C GLY A 78 -19.37 -7.78 -9.03
N GLY A 79 -19.23 -9.09 -9.29
CA GLY A 79 -20.15 -9.86 -10.12
C GLY A 79 -21.59 -9.93 -9.62
N PHE A 80 -21.85 -9.69 -8.35
CA PHE A 80 -23.20 -9.68 -7.77
C PHE A 80 -23.72 -8.28 -7.42
N GLY A 81 -23.04 -7.22 -7.88
CA GLY A 81 -23.50 -5.84 -7.76
C GLY A 81 -22.46 -4.87 -7.22
N SER A 82 -22.92 -3.79 -6.60
CA SER A 82 -22.08 -2.76 -5.99
C SER A 82 -22.69 -2.20 -4.71
N ALA A 83 -21.82 -1.66 -3.85
CA ALA A 83 -22.22 -0.97 -2.63
C ALA A 83 -21.26 0.17 -2.32
N ARG A 84 -21.77 1.21 -1.64
CA ARG A 84 -21.00 2.40 -1.25
C ARG A 84 -21.10 2.61 0.26
N SER A 85 -20.07 3.25 0.81
CA SER A 85 -19.82 3.51 2.22
C SER A 85 -19.62 2.23 3.06
N PRO A 86 -18.89 2.31 4.18
CA PRO A 86 -18.72 1.15 5.06
C PRO A 86 -20.04 0.51 5.51
N ALA A 87 -21.03 1.31 5.86
CA ALA A 87 -22.34 0.79 6.28
C ALA A 87 -23.10 0.09 5.13
N GLY A 88 -23.08 0.69 3.93
CA GLY A 88 -23.73 0.09 2.77
C GLY A 88 -23.01 -1.19 2.29
N ILE A 89 -21.68 -1.21 2.36
CA ILE A 89 -20.87 -2.40 2.04
C ILE A 89 -21.13 -3.52 3.06
N LEU A 90 -21.22 -3.20 4.36
CA LEU A 90 -21.58 -4.17 5.39
C LEU A 90 -22.92 -4.83 5.08
N ALA A 91 -23.98 -4.03 4.94
CA ALA A 91 -25.32 -4.53 4.67
C ALA A 91 -25.39 -5.35 3.36
N PHE A 92 -24.67 -4.92 2.34
CA PHE A 92 -24.59 -5.62 1.06
C PHE A 92 -23.90 -6.99 1.20
N MET A 93 -22.78 -7.05 1.92
CA MET A 93 -22.05 -8.29 2.14
C MET A 93 -22.85 -9.25 3.03
N GLU A 94 -23.48 -8.78 4.10
CA GLU A 94 -24.36 -9.60 4.95
C GLU A 94 -25.53 -10.21 4.16
N LYS A 95 -26.15 -9.43 3.27
CA LYS A 95 -27.23 -9.90 2.40
C LYS A 95 -26.79 -11.01 1.45
N ASN A 96 -25.58 -10.90 0.87
CA ASN A 96 -25.11 -11.82 -0.17
C ASN A 96 -24.34 -13.04 0.37
N LEU A 97 -23.66 -12.88 1.52
CA LEU A 97 -22.79 -13.91 2.11
C LEU A 97 -23.35 -14.52 3.39
N GLY A 98 -24.40 -13.91 3.96
CA GLY A 98 -24.95 -14.26 5.27
C GLY A 98 -24.13 -13.68 6.44
N THR A 99 -24.72 -13.73 7.64
CA THR A 99 -24.14 -13.18 8.88
C THR A 99 -23.45 -14.24 9.75
N GLY A 100 -23.46 -15.50 9.32
CA GLY A 100 -22.86 -16.60 10.06
C GLY A 100 -21.40 -16.87 9.68
N PRO A 101 -20.70 -17.73 10.43
CA PRO A 101 -19.32 -18.10 10.14
C PRO A 101 -19.22 -18.82 8.77
N ASN A 102 -18.04 -18.71 8.15
CA ASN A 102 -17.73 -19.46 6.92
C ASN A 102 -17.64 -20.97 7.22
N ARG A 103 -18.76 -21.67 7.07
CA ARG A 103 -18.85 -23.12 7.37
C ARG A 103 -18.24 -24.01 6.30
N ASN A 104 -17.95 -23.45 5.12
CA ASN A 104 -17.47 -24.22 3.98
C ASN A 104 -15.95 -24.31 3.92
N ASN A 105 -15.23 -23.70 4.87
CA ASN A 105 -13.76 -23.63 4.89
C ASN A 105 -13.17 -23.13 3.56
N SER A 106 -13.94 -22.33 2.81
CA SER A 106 -13.47 -21.70 1.57
C SER A 106 -12.63 -20.45 1.89
N PHE A 107 -11.67 -20.17 1.03
CA PHE A 107 -10.78 -19.01 1.25
C PHE A 107 -10.25 -18.45 -0.07
N HIS A 108 -9.76 -17.20 0.00
CA HIS A 108 -9.12 -16.53 -1.12
C HIS A 108 -7.59 -16.57 -0.98
N ILE A 109 -6.92 -16.94 -2.07
CA ILE A 109 -5.49 -16.71 -2.25
C ILE A 109 -5.32 -15.39 -3.01
N LEU A 110 -4.63 -14.43 -2.40
CA LEU A 110 -4.30 -13.15 -3.01
C LEU A 110 -2.84 -13.15 -3.44
N SER A 111 -2.56 -12.67 -4.66
CA SER A 111 -1.22 -12.72 -5.25
C SER A 111 -0.98 -11.60 -6.25
N ASN A 112 0.27 -11.50 -6.73
CA ASN A 112 0.69 -10.62 -7.83
C ASN A 112 0.35 -9.14 -7.57
N PHE A 113 0.65 -8.65 -6.36
CA PHE A 113 0.39 -7.26 -5.99
C PHE A 113 1.29 -6.29 -6.77
N VAL A 114 0.68 -5.40 -7.54
CA VAL A 114 1.33 -4.25 -8.16
C VAL A 114 0.73 -3.00 -7.55
N ILE A 115 1.52 -2.25 -6.78
CA ILE A 115 1.07 -1.09 -5.99
C ILE A 115 1.82 0.15 -6.47
N ASP A 116 1.11 1.23 -6.80
CA ASP A 116 1.68 2.53 -7.14
C ASP A 116 1.10 3.62 -6.24
N VAL A 117 1.99 4.26 -5.45
CA VAL A 117 1.64 5.31 -4.47
C VAL A 117 1.99 6.67 -5.03
N LYS A 118 1.04 7.63 -4.95
CA LYS A 118 1.16 9.02 -5.40
C LYS A 118 0.60 9.98 -4.34
N GLY A 119 1.45 10.39 -3.41
CA GLY A 119 1.02 11.22 -2.26
C GLY A 119 -0.01 10.47 -1.41
N ASP A 120 -1.18 11.08 -1.21
CA ASP A 120 -2.27 10.51 -0.40
C ASP A 120 -3.27 9.65 -1.21
N THR A 121 -2.90 9.27 -2.43
CA THR A 121 -3.65 8.35 -3.28
C THR A 121 -2.76 7.23 -3.76
N ALA A 122 -3.37 6.08 -4.05
CA ALA A 122 -2.66 4.95 -4.63
C ALA A 122 -3.58 4.12 -5.53
N THR A 123 -2.96 3.29 -6.36
CA THR A 123 -3.66 2.24 -7.11
C THR A 123 -3.00 0.90 -6.83
N ALA A 124 -3.78 -0.18 -6.92
CA ALA A 124 -3.21 -1.52 -6.99
C ALA A 124 -3.96 -2.38 -7.99
N TRP A 125 -3.20 -3.32 -8.54
CA TRP A 125 -3.72 -4.46 -9.27
C TRP A 125 -3.24 -5.73 -8.55
N SER A 126 -4.15 -6.73 -8.44
CA SER A 126 -3.79 -8.01 -7.84
C SER A 126 -4.63 -9.15 -8.42
N ARG A 127 -4.17 -10.38 -8.24
CA ARG A 127 -4.95 -11.58 -8.54
C ARG A 127 -5.56 -12.17 -7.29
N TRP A 128 -6.74 -12.77 -7.49
CA TRP A 128 -7.38 -13.60 -6.47
C TRP A 128 -7.76 -14.96 -7.06
N THR A 129 -7.72 -15.97 -6.20
CA THR A 129 -8.16 -17.32 -6.51
C THR A 129 -9.03 -17.81 -5.35
N PHE A 130 -10.24 -18.26 -5.64
CA PHE A 130 -11.15 -18.77 -4.62
C PHE A 130 -11.07 -20.29 -4.58
N VAL A 131 -10.72 -20.80 -3.40
CA VAL A 131 -10.56 -22.23 -3.13
C VAL A 131 -11.73 -22.71 -2.28
N VAL A 132 -12.32 -23.81 -2.68
CA VAL A 132 -13.42 -24.47 -1.98
C VAL A 132 -13.10 -25.95 -1.77
N PRO A 133 -13.67 -26.63 -0.75
CA PRO A 133 -13.58 -28.08 -0.64
C PRO A 133 -14.46 -28.75 -1.69
N ALA A 134 -13.92 -29.77 -2.34
CA ALA A 134 -14.70 -30.73 -3.15
C ALA A 134 -15.47 -31.71 -2.27
N ALA A 135 -16.32 -32.56 -2.86
CA ALA A 135 -17.10 -33.56 -2.13
C ALA A 135 -16.24 -34.58 -1.37
N ASP A 136 -15.02 -34.84 -1.84
CA ASP A 136 -14.01 -35.69 -1.19
C ASP A 136 -13.12 -34.95 -0.20
N GLY A 137 -13.41 -33.66 0.07
CA GLY A 137 -12.66 -32.80 0.98
C GLY A 137 -11.38 -32.19 0.41
N LYS A 138 -10.99 -32.50 -0.84
CA LYS A 138 -9.82 -31.93 -1.46
C LYS A 138 -10.03 -30.46 -1.86
N PRO A 139 -9.00 -29.62 -1.84
CA PRO A 139 -9.11 -28.24 -2.30
C PRO A 139 -9.28 -28.17 -3.82
N VAL A 140 -10.27 -27.39 -4.27
CA VAL A 140 -10.53 -27.12 -5.69
C VAL A 140 -10.58 -25.62 -5.92
N ILE A 141 -9.95 -25.18 -7.01
CA ILE A 141 -10.11 -23.80 -7.47
C ILE A 141 -11.48 -23.68 -8.12
N SER A 142 -12.35 -22.89 -7.49
CA SER A 142 -13.70 -22.61 -7.99
C SER A 142 -13.74 -21.43 -8.96
N GLN A 143 -13.01 -20.36 -8.63
CA GLN A 143 -12.98 -19.14 -9.40
C GLN A 143 -11.59 -18.51 -9.33
N SER A 144 -11.25 -17.72 -10.34
CA SER A 144 -10.08 -16.86 -10.34
C SER A 144 -10.35 -15.55 -11.06
N GLY A 145 -9.71 -14.49 -10.62
CA GLY A 145 -9.91 -13.19 -11.21
C GLY A 145 -8.88 -12.17 -10.75
N ARG A 146 -9.27 -10.92 -10.84
CA ARG A 146 -8.42 -9.80 -10.46
C ARG A 146 -9.18 -8.75 -9.68
N TYR A 147 -8.42 -7.98 -8.93
CA TYR A 147 -8.85 -6.73 -8.32
C TYR A 147 -8.17 -5.56 -9.00
N ASP A 148 -8.96 -4.53 -9.29
CA ASP A 148 -8.51 -3.21 -9.70
C ASP A 148 -8.94 -2.24 -8.59
N ASP A 149 -7.95 -1.65 -7.92
CA ASP A 149 -8.14 -0.91 -6.67
C ASP A 149 -7.66 0.53 -6.79
N THR A 150 -8.38 1.44 -6.15
CA THR A 150 -7.90 2.77 -5.81
C THR A 150 -7.99 2.98 -4.30
N PHE A 151 -7.02 3.71 -3.76
CA PHE A 151 -6.91 3.99 -2.33
C PHE A 151 -6.80 5.49 -2.07
N VAL A 152 -7.14 5.85 -0.84
CA VAL A 152 -6.98 7.21 -0.31
C VAL A 152 -6.49 7.12 1.13
N ARG A 153 -5.67 8.09 1.54
CA ARG A 153 -5.31 8.27 2.94
C ARG A 153 -6.43 9.05 3.63
N GLU A 154 -7.10 8.43 4.58
CA GLU A 154 -8.16 9.01 5.38
C GLU A 154 -7.81 8.88 6.86
N ASP A 155 -7.80 9.99 7.59
CA ASP A 155 -7.44 10.04 9.02
C ASP A 155 -6.06 9.39 9.30
N GLY A 156 -5.07 9.62 8.40
CA GLY A 156 -3.70 9.11 8.48
C GLY A 156 -3.53 7.64 8.10
N ARG A 157 -4.57 6.96 7.64
CA ARG A 157 -4.54 5.53 7.26
C ARG A 157 -4.99 5.31 5.82
N TRP A 158 -4.41 4.32 5.17
CA TRP A 158 -4.86 3.89 3.86
C TRP A 158 -6.21 3.17 3.94
N LYS A 159 -7.11 3.50 2.99
CA LYS A 159 -8.45 2.93 2.84
C LYS A 159 -8.74 2.64 1.38
N PHE A 160 -9.55 1.61 1.10
CA PHE A 160 -10.10 1.43 -0.24
C PHE A 160 -11.02 2.61 -0.57
N LYS A 161 -10.68 3.35 -1.62
CA LYS A 161 -11.59 4.32 -2.24
C LYS A 161 -12.53 3.60 -3.20
N ARG A 162 -12.01 2.64 -3.96
CA ARG A 162 -12.81 1.76 -4.81
C ARG A 162 -12.07 0.43 -4.99
N ARG A 163 -12.83 -0.66 -4.90
CA ARG A 163 -12.40 -1.99 -5.33
C ARG A 163 -13.34 -2.50 -6.41
N THR A 164 -12.76 -2.95 -7.54
CA THR A 164 -13.49 -3.67 -8.57
C THR A 164 -12.99 -5.11 -8.61
N ALA A 165 -13.90 -6.06 -8.33
CA ALA A 165 -13.65 -7.49 -8.39
C ALA A 165 -14.16 -8.05 -9.72
N SER A 166 -13.26 -8.52 -10.57
CA SER A 166 -13.59 -9.12 -11.87
C SER A 166 -13.25 -10.61 -11.86
N ASN A 167 -14.15 -11.44 -12.41
CA ASN A 167 -13.87 -12.85 -12.65
C ASN A 167 -13.24 -13.02 -14.03
N ASP A 168 -12.08 -13.68 -14.09
CA ASP A 168 -11.43 -14.07 -15.36
C ASP A 168 -11.80 -15.50 -15.75
N ILE A 169 -11.98 -16.36 -14.75
CA ILE A 169 -12.43 -17.74 -14.93
C ILE A 169 -13.71 -17.89 -14.10
N PRO A 170 -14.89 -17.89 -14.74
CA PRO A 170 -16.17 -18.06 -14.09
C PRO A 170 -16.36 -19.52 -13.63
N THR A 171 -17.16 -19.70 -12.59
CA THR A 171 -17.62 -21.06 -12.21
C THR A 171 -18.35 -21.69 -13.39
N PRO A 172 -18.06 -22.97 -13.74
CA PRO A 172 -18.85 -23.68 -14.75
C PRO A 172 -20.34 -23.58 -14.41
N ARG A 173 -21.16 -23.19 -15.37
CA ARG A 173 -22.63 -23.26 -15.20
C ARG A 173 -23.01 -24.74 -15.09
N GLN A 174 -23.58 -25.11 -13.96
CA GLN A 174 -24.20 -26.42 -13.78
C GLN A 174 -25.48 -26.53 -14.63
#